data_b81fbc40a7e812c8f00c7073dab10e13
#
_entry.id   b81fbc40a7e812c8f00c7073dab10e13
#
_cell.length_a   1.000
_cell.length_b   1.000
_cell.length_c   1.000
_cell.angle_alpha   90.00
_cell.angle_beta   90.00
_cell.angle_gamma   90.00
#
_symmetry.space_group_name_H-M   'P 1'
#
loop_
_entity.id
_entity.type
_entity.pdbx_description
1 polymer ?
#
loop_
_entity_poly.entity_id
_entity_poly.type
_entity_poly.pdbx_seq_one_letter_code
_entity_poly.pdbx_strand_id
1 'polypeptide(L)'
;MTKKYIVHGRVQGVGFRYFVYQLAKKMRFNGSVKNLGNGSVEVIISADIHRDILEEIKKGNFFSEVERIEELGVVEGNYTTFEILY
;
A
#
# COMPACT_ATOMS: atom_id res chain seq x y z
N MET A 1 -5.03 3.26 -13.90
CA MET A 1 -3.98 2.22 -13.94
C MET A 1 -3.85 1.56 -12.58
N THR A 2 -3.69 0.27 -12.56
CA THR A 2 -3.59 -0.51 -11.33
C THR A 2 -2.21 -1.15 -11.27
N LYS A 3 -1.48 -0.91 -10.18
CA LYS A 3 -0.12 -1.44 -10.02
C LYS A 3 0.04 -2.09 -8.66
N LYS A 4 0.95 -3.05 -8.62
CA LYS A 4 1.32 -3.75 -7.40
C LYS A 4 2.67 -3.25 -6.90
N TYR A 5 2.76 -3.03 -5.59
CA TYR A 5 3.97 -2.60 -4.91
C TYR A 5 4.24 -3.49 -3.71
N ILE A 6 5.52 -3.67 -3.40
CA ILE A 6 5.93 -4.35 -2.17
C ILE A 6 6.65 -3.32 -1.30
N VAL A 7 6.16 -3.15 -0.08
CA VAL A 7 6.74 -2.21 0.87
C VAL A 7 7.62 -3.00 1.84
N HIS A 8 8.88 -2.64 1.89
CA HIS A 8 9.89 -3.32 2.72
C HIS A 8 10.25 -2.44 3.91
N GLY A 9 10.57 -3.08 5.03
CA GLY A 9 10.97 -2.40 6.24
C GLY A 9 10.22 -2.92 7.45
N ARG A 10 10.11 -2.11 8.50
CA ARG A 10 9.31 -2.48 9.67
C ARG A 10 7.88 -2.02 9.42
N VAL A 11 7.10 -2.90 8.82
CA VAL A 11 5.76 -2.57 8.32
C VAL A 11 4.68 -3.57 8.75
N GLN A 12 5.05 -4.60 9.52
CA GLN A 12 4.07 -5.52 10.09
C GLN A 12 4.05 -5.38 11.61
N GLY A 13 2.86 -5.58 12.20
CA GLY A 13 2.70 -5.46 13.64
C GLY A 13 2.74 -4.03 14.15
N VAL A 14 2.59 -3.05 13.27
CA VAL A 14 2.72 -1.63 13.61
C VAL A 14 1.53 -0.80 13.10
N GLY A 15 0.44 -1.48 12.69
CA GLY A 15 -0.76 -0.80 12.20
C GLY A 15 -0.60 -0.25 10.79
N PHE A 16 0.35 -0.76 10.02
CA PHE A 16 0.66 -0.22 8.70
C PHE A 16 -0.46 -0.46 7.69
N ARG A 17 -1.11 -1.64 7.72
CA ARG A 17 -2.24 -1.91 6.81
C ARG A 17 -3.36 -0.91 7.02
N TYR A 18 -3.69 -0.61 8.28
CA TYR A 18 -4.74 0.34 8.60
C TYR A 18 -4.34 1.75 8.16
N PHE A 19 -3.07 2.11 8.32
CA PHE A 19 -2.53 3.38 7.86
C PHE A 19 -2.73 3.54 6.35
N VAL A 20 -2.40 2.52 5.56
CA VAL A 20 -2.58 2.57 4.10
C VAL A 20 -4.06 2.65 3.74
N TYR A 21 -4.90 1.92 4.47
CA TYR A 21 -6.35 1.99 4.28
C TYR A 21 -6.86 3.42 4.51
N GLN A 22 -6.38 4.09 5.56
CA GLN A 22 -6.77 5.48 5.82
C GLN A 22 -6.30 6.42 4.72
N LEU A 23 -5.10 6.20 4.19
CA LEU A 23 -4.62 6.98 3.04
C LEU A 23 -5.54 6.78 1.84
N ALA A 24 -5.99 5.55 1.60
CA ALA A 24 -6.90 5.28 0.49
C ALA A 24 -8.19 6.05 0.61
N LYS A 25 -8.73 6.15 1.83
CA LYS A 25 -9.93 6.95 2.08
C LYS A 25 -9.67 8.44 1.87
N LYS A 26 -8.56 8.93 2.38
CA LYS A 26 -8.22 10.35 2.32
C LYS A 26 -7.89 10.79 0.89
N MET A 27 -7.11 9.99 0.18
CA MET A 27 -6.62 10.33 -1.15
C MET A 27 -7.49 9.73 -2.25
N ARG A 28 -8.52 8.94 -1.89
CA ARG A 28 -9.52 8.41 -2.80
C ARG A 28 -8.94 7.51 -3.88
N PHE A 29 -8.23 6.46 -3.45
CA PHE A 29 -7.80 5.42 -4.38
C PHE A 29 -8.34 4.06 -3.92
N ASN A 30 -8.43 3.14 -4.87
CA ASN A 30 -8.90 1.78 -4.62
C ASN A 30 -7.73 0.81 -4.66
N GLY A 31 -7.97 -0.42 -4.22
CA GLY A 31 -6.96 -1.46 -4.24
C GLY A 31 -7.01 -2.33 -3.01
N SER A 32 -5.85 -2.73 -2.51
CA SER A 32 -5.79 -3.59 -1.33
C SER A 32 -4.42 -3.49 -0.66
N VAL A 33 -4.38 -3.93 0.60
CA VAL A 33 -3.14 -4.04 1.35
C VAL A 33 -3.13 -5.36 2.11
N LYS A 34 -1.98 -6.07 2.09
CA LYS A 34 -1.87 -7.42 2.63
C LYS A 34 -0.46 -7.65 3.17
N ASN A 35 -0.36 -8.23 4.37
CA ASN A 35 0.92 -8.69 4.89
C ASN A 35 1.39 -9.93 4.14
N LEU A 36 2.67 -9.99 3.80
CA LEU A 36 3.27 -11.15 3.17
C LEU A 36 4.07 -11.95 4.19
N GLY A 37 4.34 -13.22 3.86
CA GLY A 37 5.01 -14.11 4.79
C GLY A 37 6.47 -13.74 5.10
N ASN A 38 7.09 -12.91 4.27
CA ASN A 38 8.49 -12.51 4.46
C ASN A 38 8.65 -11.20 5.25
N GLY A 39 7.57 -10.69 5.84
CA GLY A 39 7.62 -9.45 6.63
C GLY A 39 7.30 -8.19 5.85
N SER A 40 7.22 -8.27 4.53
CA SER A 40 6.85 -7.12 3.71
C SER A 40 5.34 -7.00 3.59
N VAL A 41 4.89 -5.90 2.98
CA VAL A 41 3.47 -5.62 2.78
C VAL A 41 3.23 -5.38 1.30
N GLU A 42 2.24 -6.08 0.75
CA GLU A 42 1.82 -5.87 -0.63
C GLU A 42 0.75 -4.78 -0.66
N VAL A 43 0.91 -3.80 -1.54
CA VAL A 43 -0.09 -2.76 -1.76
C VAL A 43 -0.44 -2.74 -3.24
N ILE A 44 -1.74 -2.85 -3.53
CA ILE A 44 -2.25 -2.67 -4.89
C ILE A 44 -2.94 -1.32 -4.92
N ILE A 45 -2.56 -0.49 -5.87
CA ILE A 45 -3.09 0.86 -6.01
C ILE A 45 -3.74 1.01 -7.38
N SER A 46 -5.01 1.33 -7.39
CA SER A 46 -5.76 1.66 -8.59
C SER A 46 -6.08 3.16 -8.55
N ALA A 47 -5.41 3.93 -9.39
CA ALA A 47 -5.53 5.38 -9.39
C ALA A 47 -4.93 5.93 -10.69
N ASP A 48 -5.21 7.19 -10.98
CA ASP A 48 -4.63 7.85 -12.14
C ASP A 48 -3.18 8.23 -11.89
N ILE A 49 -2.89 8.76 -10.70
CA ILE A 49 -1.54 9.23 -10.34
C ILE A 49 -1.12 8.49 -9.08
N HIS A 50 0.03 7.82 -9.15
CA HIS A 50 0.54 7.01 -8.04
C HIS A 50 1.60 7.73 -7.20
N ARG A 51 2.28 8.71 -7.77
CA ARG A 51 3.45 9.31 -7.12
C ARG A 51 3.14 9.89 -5.74
N ASP A 52 2.08 10.69 -5.64
CA ASP A 52 1.72 11.34 -4.38
C ASP A 52 1.32 10.31 -3.32
N ILE A 53 0.63 9.24 -3.76
CA ILE A 53 0.24 8.15 -2.88
C ILE A 53 1.49 7.45 -2.34
N LEU A 54 2.45 7.14 -3.22
CA LEU A 54 3.68 6.47 -2.82
C LEU A 54 4.51 7.31 -1.87
N GLU A 55 4.53 8.64 -2.06
CA GLU A 55 5.22 9.53 -1.14
C GLU A 55 4.63 9.46 0.27
N GLU A 56 3.30 9.41 0.38
CA GLU A 56 2.65 9.30 1.68
C GLU A 56 2.89 7.93 2.32
N ILE A 57 2.82 6.86 1.52
CA ILE A 57 3.11 5.52 2.03
C ILE A 57 4.56 5.44 2.53
N LYS A 58 5.49 6.06 1.80
CA LYS A 58 6.91 6.06 2.18
C LYS A 58 7.16 6.72 3.53
N LYS A 59 6.40 7.75 3.86
CA LYS A 59 6.50 8.40 5.17
C LYS A 59 6.13 7.45 6.30
N GLY A 60 5.18 6.55 6.04
CA GLY A 60 4.73 5.59 7.02
C GLY A 60 3.90 6.21 8.14
N ASN A 61 3.56 5.38 9.12
CA ASN A 61 2.91 5.85 10.34
C ASN A 61 3.94 5.94 11.46
N PHE A 62 3.49 6.31 12.67
CA PHE A 62 4.39 6.59 13.78
C PHE A 62 5.27 5.40 14.16
N PHE A 63 4.74 4.18 14.05
CA PHE A 63 5.45 2.98 14.51
C PHE A 63 6.16 2.21 13.39
N SER A 64 6.01 2.64 12.14
CA SER A 64 6.59 1.94 11.01
C SER A 64 7.87 2.61 10.53
N GLU A 65 8.65 1.84 9.77
CA GLU A 65 9.81 2.37 9.07
C GLU A 65 9.86 1.74 7.69
N VAL A 66 9.60 2.54 6.66
CA VAL A 66 9.62 2.06 5.28
C VAL A 66 11.02 2.23 4.74
N GLU A 67 11.68 1.12 4.42
CA GLU A 67 13.03 1.14 3.86
C GLU A 67 13.01 1.41 2.36
N ARG A 68 12.10 0.74 1.64
CA ARG A 68 11.96 0.96 0.20
C ARG A 68 10.61 0.44 -0.27
N ILE A 69 10.17 0.95 -1.41
CA ILE A 69 8.97 0.48 -2.08
C ILE A 69 9.40 -0.04 -3.45
N GLU A 70 9.05 -1.30 -3.71
CA GLU A 70 9.39 -1.98 -4.93
C GLU A 70 8.15 -2.02 -5.83
N GLU A 71 8.28 -1.49 -7.05
CA GLU A 71 7.18 -1.54 -8.01
C GLU A 71 7.26 -2.85 -8.80
N LEU A 72 6.18 -3.65 -8.75
CA LEU A 72 6.11 -4.89 -9.51
C LEU A 72 5.39 -4.72 -10.85
N GLY A 73 4.79 -3.55 -11.09
CA GLY A 73 4.19 -3.23 -12.37
C GLY A 73 2.67 -3.34 -12.38
N VAL A 74 2.13 -3.27 -13.58
CA VAL A 74 0.68 -3.25 -13.81
C VAL A 74 0.10 -4.62 -13.51
N VAL A 75 -1.05 -4.64 -12.83
CA VAL A 75 -1.82 -5.88 -12.60
C VAL A 75 -3.22 -5.67 -13.11
N GLU A 76 -3.86 -6.77 -13.50
CA GLU A 76 -5.25 -6.75 -13.91
C GLU A 76 -6.14 -6.93 -12.69
N GLY A 77 -7.34 -6.36 -12.76
CA GLY A 77 -8.32 -6.48 -11.71
C GLY A 77 -9.23 -5.27 -11.72
N ASN A 78 -10.41 -5.47 -11.15
CA ASN A 78 -11.40 -4.41 -11.04
C ASN A 78 -11.55 -4.06 -9.57
N TYR A 79 -10.92 -2.96 -9.16
CA TYR A 79 -10.91 -2.54 -7.77
C TYR A 79 -11.87 -1.37 -7.60
N THR A 80 -12.99 -1.63 -6.92
CA THR A 80 -14.03 -0.63 -6.69
C THR A 80 -14.00 -0.06 -5.27
N THR A 81 -13.21 -0.66 -4.38
CA THR A 81 -13.00 -0.18 -3.01
C THR A 81 -11.54 -0.38 -2.64
N PHE A 82 -11.18 -0.01 -1.41
CA PHE A 82 -9.89 -0.38 -0.83
C PHE A 82 -10.12 -1.36 0.31
N GLU A 83 -9.42 -2.49 0.28
CA GLU A 83 -9.61 -3.57 1.24
C GLU A 83 -8.33 -3.90 1.98
N ILE A 84 -8.47 -4.19 3.29
CA ILE A 84 -7.39 -4.78 4.08
C ILE A 84 -7.57 -6.29 3.98
N LEU A 85 -6.54 -6.97 3.48
CA LEU A 85 -6.55 -8.41 3.34
C LEU A 85 -5.74 -9.07 4.46
N TYR A 86 -6.17 -10.26 4.88
CA TYR A 86 -5.55 -10.97 6.00
C TYR A 86 -4.93 -12.32 5.60
#